data_0827ee56abbf62909952771c5148824a
#
_entry.id   0827ee56abbf62909952771c5148824a
#
_cell.length_a   1.000
_cell.length_b   1.000
_cell.length_c   1.000
_cell.angle_alpha   90.00
_cell.angle_beta   90.00
_cell.angle_gamma   90.00
#
_symmetry.space_group_name_H-M   'P 1'
#
loop_
_entity.id
_entity.type
_entity.pdbx_description
1 polymer ?
#
loop_
_entity_poly.entity_id
_entity_poly.type
_entity_poly.pdbx_seq_one_letter_code
_entity_poly.pdbx_strand_id
1 'polypeptide(L)'
;MMMFAVTAFSQQIYNIRVSSMEDGAFENMYGTIKIYGDVLNGKKDGAWVENHPNTDLPRFIINYKEDKKNGLFLEFDKQANLIKKIDYKNDMIDGCSYSWNKGGKIASKQEYKEGMLDGASVIYNDKGFMQEESGYKAGKRHGVTTWYLYDDRTQGPKYVMYNYNEGMFEGIQETYYEDGRVKTSKMFTNNVANGPAFEYYEDGSVKSECTYKNGEVKGKVKEYRKGERL
;
A
#
# COMPACT_ATOMS: atom_id res chain seq x y z
N MET A 1 -9.01 -10.67 -3.85
CA MET A 1 -9.11 -10.61 -2.38
C MET A 1 -8.07 -11.58 -1.82
N MET A 2 -6.83 -11.11 -1.70
CA MET A 2 -5.78 -11.89 -1.03
C MET A 2 -5.74 -11.44 0.43
N MET A 3 -6.38 -12.20 1.29
CA MET A 3 -6.14 -12.18 2.73
C MET A 3 -4.71 -12.68 2.93
N PHE A 4 -3.78 -11.80 3.29
CA PHE A 4 -2.54 -12.25 3.88
C PHE A 4 -2.89 -12.92 5.21
N ALA A 5 -2.80 -14.24 5.21
CA ALA A 5 -2.81 -15.03 6.42
C ALA A 5 -1.63 -14.52 7.27
N VAL A 6 -1.92 -13.76 8.31
CA VAL A 6 -0.99 -13.51 9.40
C VAL A 6 -0.74 -14.88 10.01
N THR A 7 0.38 -15.49 9.65
CA THR A 7 0.85 -16.72 10.29
C THR A 7 0.92 -16.44 11.79
N ALA A 8 0.10 -17.16 12.53
CA ALA A 8 -0.05 -17.10 13.97
C ALA A 8 1.21 -17.61 14.71
N PHE A 9 2.33 -16.92 14.56
CA PHE A 9 3.31 -16.84 15.64
C PHE A 9 2.86 -15.69 16.50
N SER A 10 2.07 -16.03 17.52
CA SER A 10 1.46 -15.13 18.46
C SER A 10 2.52 -14.14 18.97
N GLN A 11 2.31 -12.88 18.70
CA GLN A 11 2.97 -11.81 19.44
C GLN A 11 2.55 -12.00 20.88
N GLN A 12 3.46 -12.46 21.72
CA GLN A 12 3.15 -12.79 23.13
C GLN A 12 2.77 -11.54 23.92
N ILE A 13 3.30 -10.37 23.53
CA ILE A 13 2.94 -9.07 24.11
C ILE A 13 1.41 -8.87 24.20
N TYR A 14 0.64 -9.30 23.22
CA TYR A 14 -0.82 -9.12 23.23
C TYR A 14 -1.52 -9.93 24.31
N ASN A 15 -0.93 -11.06 24.73
CA ASN A 15 -1.52 -11.98 25.69
C ASN A 15 -1.17 -11.61 27.13
N ILE A 16 -0.25 -10.67 27.36
CA ILE A 16 0.17 -10.27 28.71
C ILE A 16 -0.94 -9.43 29.35
N ARG A 17 -1.40 -9.90 30.49
CA ARG A 17 -2.34 -9.16 31.35
C ARG A 17 -1.57 -8.50 32.49
N VAL A 18 -1.69 -7.19 32.62
CA VAL A 18 -0.99 -6.38 33.61
C VAL A 18 -1.90 -5.75 34.66
N SER A 19 -3.20 -6.03 34.62
CA SER A 19 -4.24 -5.40 35.45
C SER A 19 -4.07 -5.57 36.96
N SER A 20 -3.29 -6.56 37.39
CA SER A 20 -2.96 -6.81 38.81
C SER A 20 -1.54 -6.43 39.18
N MET A 21 -0.79 -5.80 38.29
CA MET A 21 0.59 -5.41 38.49
C MET A 21 0.66 -4.00 39.06
N GLU A 22 1.68 -3.75 39.88
CA GLU A 22 2.01 -2.40 40.34
C GLU A 22 2.54 -1.54 39.19
N ASP A 23 2.39 -0.24 39.30
CA ASP A 23 2.94 0.71 38.36
C ASP A 23 4.48 0.66 38.36
N GLY A 24 5.06 0.73 37.18
CA GLY A 24 6.51 0.70 36.99
C GLY A 24 6.95 -0.20 35.85
N ALA A 25 8.26 -0.49 35.83
CA ALA A 25 8.87 -1.33 34.82
C ALA A 25 8.44 -2.80 34.97
N PHE A 26 8.00 -3.36 33.85
CA PHE A 26 7.70 -4.78 33.69
C PHE A 26 8.83 -5.46 32.89
N GLU A 27 9.28 -6.60 33.36
CA GLU A 27 10.16 -7.50 32.62
C GLU A 27 9.82 -8.94 32.95
N ASN A 28 9.67 -9.80 31.94
CA ASN A 28 9.45 -11.24 32.15
C ASN A 28 9.96 -12.07 30.97
N MET A 29 10.22 -13.34 31.26
CA MET A 29 10.60 -14.35 30.27
C MET A 29 9.42 -15.28 30.01
N TYR A 30 9.04 -15.41 28.73
CA TYR A 30 8.05 -16.35 28.25
C TYR A 30 8.75 -17.44 27.44
N GLY A 31 9.18 -18.50 28.12
CA GLY A 31 10.09 -19.46 27.54
C GLY A 31 11.46 -18.82 27.27
N THR A 32 11.80 -18.70 25.97
CA THR A 32 13.05 -18.08 25.52
C THR A 32 12.86 -16.64 24.99
N ILE A 33 11.68 -16.07 25.18
CA ILE A 33 11.33 -14.74 24.70
C ILE A 33 11.29 -13.78 25.89
N LYS A 34 12.15 -12.76 25.85
CA LYS A 34 12.14 -11.66 26.81
C LYS A 34 11.13 -10.61 26.38
N ILE A 35 10.26 -10.18 27.31
CA ILE A 35 9.30 -9.11 27.11
C ILE A 35 9.42 -8.11 28.24
N TYR A 36 9.45 -6.81 27.89
CA TYR A 36 9.54 -5.74 28.86
C TYR A 36 8.83 -4.47 28.38
N GLY A 37 8.44 -3.61 29.31
CA GLY A 37 7.74 -2.37 29.08
C GLY A 37 7.34 -1.72 30.41
N ASP A 38 6.45 -0.74 30.34
CA ASP A 38 5.96 -0.04 31.54
C ASP A 38 4.48 -0.31 31.77
N VAL A 39 4.12 -0.41 33.05
CA VAL A 39 2.76 -0.52 33.54
C VAL A 39 2.37 0.78 34.25
N LEU A 40 1.24 1.35 33.91
CA LEU A 40 0.67 2.52 34.55
C LEU A 40 -0.84 2.30 34.81
N ASN A 41 -1.27 2.41 36.07
CA ASN A 41 -2.65 2.15 36.48
C ASN A 41 -3.16 0.75 36.05
N GLY A 42 -2.30 -0.28 36.17
CA GLY A 42 -2.61 -1.65 35.76
C GLY A 42 -2.81 -1.85 34.26
N LYS A 43 -2.25 -0.98 33.43
CA LYS A 43 -2.34 -1.01 31.96
C LYS A 43 -0.97 -0.89 31.34
N LYS A 44 -0.78 -1.44 30.13
CA LYS A 44 0.42 -1.19 29.31
C LYS A 44 0.46 0.27 28.93
N ASP A 45 1.60 0.93 29.15
CA ASP A 45 1.85 2.31 28.78
C ASP A 45 3.29 2.45 28.26
N GLY A 46 3.55 3.42 27.37
CA GLY A 46 4.89 3.60 26.79
C GLY A 46 5.30 2.51 25.78
N ALA A 47 6.61 2.32 25.66
CA ALA A 47 7.18 1.36 24.71
C ALA A 47 7.27 -0.05 25.33
N TRP A 48 6.68 -1.01 24.67
CA TRP A 48 6.76 -2.43 24.99
C TRP A 48 7.59 -3.16 23.96
N VAL A 49 8.53 -3.99 24.41
CA VAL A 49 9.47 -4.71 23.57
C VAL A 49 9.30 -6.22 23.74
N GLU A 50 9.26 -6.93 22.64
CA GLU A 50 9.37 -8.39 22.57
C GLU A 50 10.64 -8.74 21.79
N ASN A 51 11.54 -9.50 22.39
CA ASN A 51 12.77 -9.92 21.74
C ASN A 51 12.57 -11.18 20.87
N HIS A 52 13.48 -11.41 19.95
CA HIS A 52 13.59 -12.70 19.28
C HIS A 52 13.98 -13.79 20.30
N PRO A 53 13.49 -15.04 20.11
CA PRO A 53 13.82 -16.13 21.01
C PRO A 53 15.32 -16.34 21.18
N ASN A 54 15.78 -16.50 22.43
CA ASN A 54 17.19 -16.70 22.82
C ASN A 54 18.12 -15.54 22.44
N THR A 55 17.62 -14.31 22.32
CA THR A 55 18.44 -13.13 22.01
C THR A 55 17.95 -11.90 22.79
N ASP A 56 18.78 -10.88 22.86
CA ASP A 56 18.40 -9.53 23.31
C ASP A 56 18.01 -8.60 22.16
N LEU A 57 17.93 -9.12 20.92
CA LEU A 57 17.52 -8.33 19.77
C LEU A 57 16.01 -8.17 19.74
N PRO A 58 15.48 -6.94 19.60
CA PRO A 58 14.06 -6.72 19.53
C PRO A 58 13.48 -7.34 18.25
N ARG A 59 12.34 -8.00 18.41
CA ARG A 59 11.48 -8.45 17.32
C ARG A 59 10.38 -7.43 17.07
N PHE A 60 9.76 -6.96 18.18
CA PHE A 60 8.73 -5.92 18.12
C PHE A 60 9.04 -4.83 19.14
N ILE A 61 8.76 -3.59 18.74
CA ILE A 61 8.65 -2.45 19.65
C ILE A 61 7.26 -1.84 19.36
N ILE A 62 6.43 -1.77 20.40
CA ILE A 62 5.05 -1.34 20.28
C ILE A 62 4.75 -0.28 21.32
N ASN A 63 4.32 0.89 20.89
CA ASN A 63 3.89 1.92 21.82
C ASN A 63 2.44 1.69 22.23
N TYR A 64 2.22 1.66 23.55
CA TYR A 64 0.90 1.56 24.15
C TYR A 64 0.54 2.84 24.92
N LYS A 65 -0.74 3.10 25.00
CA LYS A 65 -1.35 4.04 25.93
C LYS A 65 -2.64 3.42 26.44
N GLU A 66 -2.71 3.20 27.77
CA GLU A 66 -3.87 2.56 28.40
C GLU A 66 -4.28 1.24 27.76
N ASP A 67 -3.34 0.30 27.59
CA ASP A 67 -3.46 -1.01 26.90
C ASP A 67 -3.76 -0.96 25.40
N LYS A 68 -3.96 0.20 24.80
CA LYS A 68 -4.19 0.36 23.37
C LYS A 68 -2.90 0.70 22.63
N LYS A 69 -2.68 0.13 21.46
CA LYS A 69 -1.60 0.58 20.59
C LYS A 69 -1.82 2.05 20.24
N ASN A 70 -0.83 2.87 20.54
CA ASN A 70 -0.90 4.31 20.33
C ASN A 70 0.52 4.86 20.08
N GLY A 71 0.83 5.23 18.86
CA GLY A 71 2.16 5.59 18.40
C GLY A 71 2.76 4.50 17.51
N LEU A 72 4.07 4.31 17.59
CA LEU A 72 4.80 3.44 16.66
C LEU A 72 4.66 1.96 17.00
N PHE A 73 4.48 1.17 15.95
CA PHE A 73 4.75 -0.26 15.89
C PHE A 73 5.94 -0.48 14.97
N LEU A 74 6.98 -1.13 15.47
CA LEU A 74 8.16 -1.51 14.71
C LEU A 74 8.32 -3.03 14.76
N GLU A 75 8.66 -3.64 13.63
CA GLU A 75 9.00 -5.07 13.53
C GLU A 75 10.38 -5.22 12.90
N PHE A 76 11.21 -6.05 13.53
CA PHE A 76 12.58 -6.33 13.10
C PHE A 76 12.74 -7.81 12.76
N ASP A 77 13.63 -8.10 11.83
CA ASP A 77 14.09 -9.45 11.58
C ASP A 77 15.16 -9.90 12.59
N LYS A 78 15.62 -11.16 12.46
CA LYS A 78 16.65 -11.74 13.37
C LYS A 78 18.04 -11.09 13.25
N GLN A 79 18.26 -10.28 12.24
CA GLN A 79 19.48 -9.48 12.01
C GLN A 79 19.31 -8.04 12.49
N ALA A 80 18.20 -7.72 13.18
CA ALA A 80 17.82 -6.39 13.63
C ALA A 80 17.57 -5.38 12.50
N ASN A 81 17.27 -5.84 11.27
CA ASN A 81 16.81 -4.96 10.21
C ASN A 81 15.34 -4.64 10.43
N LEU A 82 14.98 -3.36 10.28
CA LEU A 82 13.58 -2.94 10.31
C LEU A 82 12.85 -3.48 9.07
N ILE A 83 11.78 -4.25 9.29
CA ILE A 83 10.98 -4.84 8.21
C ILE A 83 9.57 -4.27 8.14
N LYS A 84 9.10 -3.62 9.22
CA LYS A 84 7.81 -2.93 9.23
C LYS A 84 7.79 -1.76 10.21
N LYS A 85 7.16 -0.66 9.81
CA LYS A 85 6.83 0.47 10.65
C LYS A 85 5.37 0.85 10.41
N ILE A 86 4.59 0.99 11.47
CA ILE A 86 3.17 1.35 11.39
C ILE A 86 2.86 2.39 12.46
N ASP A 87 2.11 3.41 12.10
CA ASP A 87 1.55 4.37 13.05
C ASP A 87 0.17 3.90 13.52
N TYR A 88 -0.02 3.84 14.85
CA TYR A 88 -1.27 3.43 15.48
C TYR A 88 -1.89 4.56 16.30
N LYS A 89 -3.21 4.58 16.34
CA LYS A 89 -4.01 5.41 17.24
C LYS A 89 -5.18 4.58 17.77
N ASN A 90 -5.21 4.36 19.09
CA ASN A 90 -6.27 3.57 19.74
C ASN A 90 -6.55 2.23 19.07
N ASP A 91 -5.51 1.40 18.87
CA ASP A 91 -5.52 0.09 18.20
C ASP A 91 -5.79 0.10 16.70
N MET A 92 -6.14 1.21 16.10
CA MET A 92 -6.32 1.35 14.66
C MET A 92 -5.04 1.87 13.99
N ILE A 93 -4.75 1.41 12.79
CA ILE A 93 -3.71 2.02 11.96
C ILE A 93 -4.20 3.42 11.58
N ASP A 94 -3.42 4.45 11.92
CA ASP A 94 -3.77 5.86 11.66
C ASP A 94 -2.46 6.64 11.44
N GLY A 95 -2.19 6.97 10.18
CA GLY A 95 -0.92 7.51 9.71
C GLY A 95 -0.25 6.61 8.67
N CYS A 96 1.08 6.56 8.68
CA CYS A 96 1.85 5.84 7.66
C CYS A 96 2.18 4.40 8.06
N SER A 97 2.10 3.50 7.08
CA SER A 97 2.62 2.14 7.16
C SER A 97 3.70 1.94 6.11
N TYR A 98 4.85 1.44 6.54
CA TYR A 98 5.98 1.09 5.69
C TYR A 98 6.34 -0.36 5.86
N SER A 99 6.72 -1.03 4.78
CA SER A 99 7.35 -2.35 4.84
C SER A 99 8.62 -2.38 3.99
N TRP A 100 9.55 -3.26 4.38
CA TRP A 100 10.80 -3.50 3.66
C TRP A 100 10.94 -4.99 3.37
N ASN A 101 11.57 -5.32 2.26
CA ASN A 101 11.92 -6.69 1.92
C ASN A 101 13.21 -7.14 2.64
N LYS A 102 13.56 -8.42 2.49
CA LYS A 102 14.78 -9.00 3.11
C LYS A 102 16.08 -8.33 2.69
N GLY A 103 16.09 -7.62 1.56
CA GLY A 103 17.23 -6.84 1.07
C GLY A 103 17.28 -5.41 1.60
N GLY A 104 16.40 -5.03 2.53
CA GLY A 104 16.33 -3.69 3.11
C GLY A 104 15.75 -2.63 2.17
N LYS A 105 15.25 -3.03 0.99
CA LYS A 105 14.57 -2.13 0.07
C LYS A 105 13.11 -1.99 0.47
N ILE A 106 12.57 -0.80 0.27
CA ILE A 106 11.15 -0.54 0.52
C ILE A 106 10.29 -1.47 -0.34
N ALA A 107 9.28 -2.08 0.28
CA ALA A 107 8.30 -2.93 -0.38
C ALA A 107 6.93 -2.24 -0.49
N SER A 108 6.56 -1.42 0.51
CA SER A 108 5.36 -0.61 0.44
C SER A 108 5.44 0.65 1.30
N LYS A 109 4.71 1.67 0.86
CA LYS A 109 4.37 2.86 1.63
C LYS A 109 2.88 3.11 1.47
N GLN A 110 2.15 3.19 2.58
CA GLN A 110 0.70 3.30 2.55
C GLN A 110 0.23 4.26 3.64
N GLU A 111 -0.81 5.02 3.34
CA GLU A 111 -1.43 5.97 4.26
C GLU A 111 -2.79 5.44 4.71
N TYR A 112 -3.02 5.53 6.02
CA TYR A 112 -4.23 5.00 6.68
C TYR A 112 -4.87 6.08 7.54
N LYS A 113 -6.18 5.99 7.63
CA LYS A 113 -6.98 6.74 8.59
C LYS A 113 -8.02 5.82 9.20
N GLU A 114 -8.05 5.75 10.54
CA GLU A 114 -9.01 4.94 11.28
C GLU A 114 -9.09 3.47 10.80
N GLY A 115 -7.93 2.88 10.49
CA GLY A 115 -7.79 1.48 10.03
C GLY A 115 -8.05 1.25 8.55
N MET A 116 -8.45 2.25 7.78
CA MET A 116 -8.71 2.15 6.34
C MET A 116 -7.61 2.85 5.54
N LEU A 117 -7.28 2.33 4.35
CA LEU A 117 -6.44 3.06 3.39
C LEU A 117 -7.11 4.40 3.06
N ASP A 118 -6.41 5.50 3.30
CA ASP A 118 -6.89 6.87 3.04
C ASP A 118 -5.67 7.75 2.73
N GLY A 119 -5.49 8.10 1.46
CA GLY A 119 -4.29 8.75 0.94
C GLY A 119 -3.54 7.89 -0.07
N ALA A 120 -2.23 8.05 -0.12
CA ALA A 120 -1.37 7.39 -1.09
C ALA A 120 -1.02 5.95 -0.69
N SER A 121 -0.97 5.06 -1.67
CA SER A 121 -0.42 3.70 -1.55
C SER A 121 0.57 3.46 -2.68
N VAL A 122 1.82 3.18 -2.34
CA VAL A 122 2.88 2.85 -3.30
C VAL A 122 3.42 1.47 -2.98
N ILE A 123 3.46 0.61 -3.99
CA ILE A 123 3.99 -0.75 -3.91
C ILE A 123 5.24 -0.84 -4.78
N TYR A 124 6.27 -1.49 -4.26
CA TYR A 124 7.54 -1.69 -4.93
C TYR A 124 7.82 -3.19 -5.11
N ASN A 125 8.61 -3.53 -6.10
CA ASN A 125 9.12 -4.88 -6.30
C ASN A 125 10.34 -5.17 -5.39
N ASP A 126 10.84 -6.40 -5.42
CA ASP A 126 12.00 -6.82 -4.62
C ASP A 126 13.29 -6.06 -4.95
N LYS A 127 13.35 -5.39 -6.09
CA LYS A 127 14.48 -4.55 -6.51
C LYS A 127 14.33 -3.09 -6.08
N GLY A 128 13.15 -2.71 -5.51
CA GLY A 128 12.83 -1.37 -5.06
C GLY A 128 12.30 -0.47 -6.17
N PHE A 129 11.89 -1.03 -7.32
CA PHE A 129 11.21 -0.28 -8.37
C PHE A 129 9.71 -0.22 -8.11
N MET A 130 9.12 0.90 -8.40
CA MET A 130 7.70 1.15 -8.25
C MET A 130 6.89 0.25 -9.18
N GLN A 131 5.95 -0.52 -8.64
CA GLN A 131 5.01 -1.35 -9.39
C GLN A 131 3.67 -0.65 -9.57
N GLU A 132 3.19 -0.06 -8.48
CA GLU A 132 1.87 0.57 -8.43
C GLU A 132 1.93 1.80 -7.53
N GLU A 133 1.29 2.87 -7.98
CA GLU A 133 0.95 4.05 -7.18
C GLU A 133 -0.56 4.26 -7.29
N SER A 134 -1.25 4.37 -6.16
CA SER A 134 -2.71 4.44 -6.09
C SER A 134 -3.16 5.43 -5.04
N GLY A 135 -4.22 6.17 -5.34
CA GLY A 135 -4.96 6.94 -4.35
C GLY A 135 -6.09 6.12 -3.73
N TYR A 136 -6.34 6.35 -2.44
CA TYR A 136 -7.43 5.73 -1.69
C TYR A 136 -8.19 6.76 -0.86
N LYS A 137 -9.47 6.50 -0.66
CA LYS A 137 -10.33 7.25 0.26
C LYS A 137 -11.28 6.27 0.95
N ALA A 138 -11.25 6.26 2.27
CA ALA A 138 -12.07 5.36 3.09
C ALA A 138 -12.02 3.89 2.62
N GLY A 139 -10.82 3.37 2.33
CA GLY A 139 -10.56 2.00 1.89
C GLY A 139 -10.85 1.70 0.41
N LYS A 140 -11.40 2.64 -0.34
CA LYS A 140 -11.70 2.49 -1.76
C LYS A 140 -10.68 3.23 -2.63
N ARG A 141 -10.35 2.67 -3.81
CA ARG A 141 -9.54 3.41 -4.79
C ARG A 141 -10.23 4.72 -5.16
N HIS A 142 -9.49 5.81 -5.12
CA HIS A 142 -9.98 7.16 -5.41
C HIS A 142 -8.84 7.99 -6.02
N GLY A 143 -9.13 8.69 -7.13
CA GLY A 143 -8.10 9.39 -7.89
C GLY A 143 -7.35 8.45 -8.84
N VAL A 144 -6.12 8.82 -9.16
CA VAL A 144 -5.31 8.10 -10.14
C VAL A 144 -4.69 6.85 -9.53
N THR A 145 -4.69 5.77 -10.31
CA THR A 145 -3.86 4.58 -10.09
C THR A 145 -2.99 4.37 -11.31
N THR A 146 -1.71 4.22 -11.11
CA THR A 146 -0.72 3.99 -12.17
C THR A 146 0.06 2.72 -11.89
N TRP A 147 0.22 1.87 -12.91
CA TRP A 147 1.14 0.74 -12.90
C TRP A 147 2.31 1.03 -13.82
N TYR A 148 3.48 0.52 -13.42
CA TYR A 148 4.74 0.78 -14.10
C TYR A 148 5.35 -0.52 -14.62
N LEU A 149 6.01 -0.44 -15.76
CA LEU A 149 6.94 -1.46 -16.21
C LEU A 149 8.24 -1.36 -15.41
N TYR A 150 8.95 -2.45 -15.32
CA TYR A 150 10.32 -2.52 -14.80
C TYR A 150 11.02 -3.72 -15.40
N ASP A 151 12.31 -3.61 -15.56
CA ASP A 151 13.18 -4.72 -15.87
C ASP A 151 14.07 -5.06 -14.65
N ASP A 152 15.06 -5.90 -14.85
CA ASP A 152 15.96 -6.31 -13.78
C ASP A 152 16.88 -5.20 -13.27
N ARG A 153 16.98 -4.08 -13.94
CA ARG A 153 17.98 -3.03 -13.68
C ARG A 153 17.38 -1.65 -13.47
N THR A 154 16.27 -1.36 -14.12
CA THR A 154 15.71 -0.01 -14.18
C THR A 154 14.20 0.05 -13.93
N GLN A 155 13.78 1.18 -13.39
CA GLN A 155 12.38 1.57 -13.40
C GLN A 155 11.97 1.90 -14.84
N GLY A 156 10.96 1.21 -15.34
CA GLY A 156 10.38 1.50 -16.64
C GLY A 156 9.31 2.59 -16.60
N PRO A 157 8.73 2.91 -17.78
CA PRO A 157 7.66 3.89 -17.92
C PRO A 157 6.35 3.42 -17.29
N LYS A 158 5.36 4.29 -17.29
CA LYS A 158 3.97 3.93 -17.02
C LYS A 158 3.52 2.87 -18.03
N TYR A 159 2.83 1.86 -17.53
CA TYR A 159 2.22 0.81 -18.34
C TYR A 159 0.74 1.07 -18.58
N VAL A 160 0.04 1.41 -17.50
CA VAL A 160 -1.39 1.72 -17.54
C VAL A 160 -1.74 2.69 -16.42
N MET A 161 -2.68 3.57 -16.70
CA MET A 161 -3.24 4.52 -15.74
C MET A 161 -4.77 4.44 -15.77
N TYR A 162 -5.37 4.41 -14.58
CA TYR A 162 -6.80 4.46 -14.40
C TYR A 162 -7.17 5.57 -13.42
N ASN A 163 -8.30 6.22 -13.67
CA ASN A 163 -8.93 7.09 -12.69
C ASN A 163 -10.07 6.35 -12.00
N TYR A 164 -10.16 6.55 -10.69
CA TYR A 164 -11.19 5.95 -9.85
C TYR A 164 -11.96 7.03 -9.08
N ASN A 165 -13.24 6.78 -8.89
CA ASN A 165 -14.05 7.47 -7.91
C ASN A 165 -14.80 6.43 -7.06
N GLU A 166 -14.53 6.40 -5.77
CA GLU A 166 -15.11 5.45 -4.80
C GLU A 166 -15.04 3.97 -5.23
N GLY A 167 -13.93 3.57 -5.85
CA GLY A 167 -13.67 2.22 -6.31
C GLY A 167 -14.20 1.89 -7.71
N MET A 168 -14.88 2.82 -8.37
CA MET A 168 -15.36 2.68 -9.75
C MET A 168 -14.45 3.43 -10.72
N PHE A 169 -14.27 2.90 -11.91
CA PHE A 169 -13.61 3.63 -12.98
C PHE A 169 -14.41 4.88 -13.34
N GLU A 170 -13.77 6.03 -13.27
CA GLU A 170 -14.35 7.33 -13.58
C GLU A 170 -13.32 8.22 -14.26
N GLY A 171 -13.61 8.75 -15.45
CA GLY A 171 -12.67 9.55 -16.21
C GLY A 171 -11.83 8.74 -17.19
N ILE A 172 -10.64 9.25 -17.50
CA ILE A 172 -9.77 8.69 -18.54
C ILE A 172 -9.00 7.48 -18.01
N GLN A 173 -8.97 6.43 -18.83
CA GLN A 173 -8.02 5.33 -18.73
C GLN A 173 -7.02 5.41 -19.87
N GLU A 174 -5.75 5.22 -19.60
CA GLU A 174 -4.69 5.24 -20.59
C GLU A 174 -3.79 4.01 -20.47
N THR A 175 -3.38 3.48 -21.63
CA THR A 175 -2.26 2.55 -21.74
C THR A 175 -1.12 3.25 -22.48
N TYR A 176 0.10 2.78 -22.26
CA TYR A 176 1.29 3.43 -22.77
C TYR A 176 2.15 2.43 -23.56
N TYR A 177 2.90 2.94 -24.51
CA TYR A 177 4.03 2.26 -25.13
C TYR A 177 5.23 2.19 -24.17
N GLU A 178 6.20 1.34 -24.49
CA GLU A 178 7.43 1.21 -23.69
C GLU A 178 8.25 2.49 -23.60
N ASP A 179 8.12 3.40 -24.56
CA ASP A 179 8.75 4.71 -24.57
C ASP A 179 7.99 5.77 -23.73
N GLY A 180 6.87 5.37 -23.10
CA GLY A 180 6.06 6.23 -22.24
C GLY A 180 4.99 7.07 -22.97
N ARG A 181 4.89 6.98 -24.30
CA ARG A 181 3.82 7.65 -25.04
C ARG A 181 2.49 6.92 -24.88
N VAL A 182 1.41 7.67 -24.92
CA VAL A 182 0.05 7.10 -24.86
C VAL A 182 -0.20 6.19 -26.05
N LYS A 183 -0.65 4.97 -25.79
CA LYS A 183 -1.07 3.98 -26.78
C LYS A 183 -2.58 3.99 -26.98
N THR A 184 -3.33 4.01 -25.88
CA THR A 184 -4.79 4.13 -25.92
C THR A 184 -5.27 5.09 -24.86
N SER A 185 -6.37 5.79 -25.14
CA SER A 185 -7.10 6.62 -24.18
C SER A 185 -8.58 6.34 -24.30
N LYS A 186 -9.28 6.09 -23.21
CA LYS A 186 -10.70 5.78 -23.18
C LYS A 186 -11.38 6.39 -21.97
N MET A 187 -12.54 7.04 -22.18
CA MET A 187 -13.34 7.64 -21.13
C MET A 187 -14.29 6.61 -20.50
N PHE A 188 -14.40 6.65 -19.17
CA PHE A 188 -15.31 5.82 -18.40
C PHE A 188 -16.17 6.67 -17.47
N THR A 189 -17.37 6.18 -17.23
CA THR A 189 -18.29 6.70 -16.21
C THR A 189 -18.90 5.51 -15.48
N ASN A 190 -18.74 5.44 -14.16
CA ASN A 190 -19.26 4.35 -13.31
C ASN A 190 -18.92 2.94 -13.86
N ASN A 191 -17.65 2.67 -14.16
CA ASN A 191 -17.13 1.41 -14.75
C ASN A 191 -17.55 1.14 -16.21
N VAL A 192 -18.33 1.99 -16.84
CA VAL A 192 -18.84 1.79 -18.19
C VAL A 192 -18.11 2.73 -19.15
N ALA A 193 -17.62 2.23 -20.29
CA ALA A 193 -17.04 3.07 -21.32
C ALA A 193 -18.10 4.06 -21.83
N ASN A 194 -17.83 5.37 -21.68
CA ASN A 194 -18.77 6.42 -22.02
C ASN A 194 -18.03 7.71 -22.37
N GLY A 195 -17.96 8.07 -23.63
CA GLY A 195 -17.21 9.21 -24.15
C GLY A 195 -16.19 8.81 -25.22
N PRO A 196 -15.24 9.69 -25.53
CA PRO A 196 -14.25 9.46 -26.57
C PRO A 196 -13.27 8.35 -26.22
N ALA A 197 -12.81 7.65 -27.24
CA ALA A 197 -11.72 6.68 -27.16
C ALA A 197 -10.82 6.83 -28.38
N PHE A 198 -9.50 6.78 -28.11
CA PHE A 198 -8.46 6.94 -29.11
C PHE A 198 -7.45 5.80 -29.01
N GLU A 199 -6.93 5.39 -30.14
CA GLU A 199 -5.71 4.61 -30.26
C GLU A 199 -4.69 5.46 -31.04
N TYR A 200 -3.43 5.40 -30.63
CA TYR A 200 -2.35 6.18 -31.20
C TYR A 200 -1.28 5.26 -31.78
N TYR A 201 -0.58 5.73 -32.81
CA TYR A 201 0.67 5.15 -33.25
C TYR A 201 1.82 5.53 -32.31
N GLU A 202 2.94 4.83 -32.41
CA GLU A 202 4.13 5.13 -31.61
C GLU A 202 4.71 6.53 -31.83
N ASP A 203 4.44 7.18 -32.98
CA ASP A 203 4.82 8.57 -33.23
C ASP A 203 3.89 9.60 -32.60
N GLY A 204 2.81 9.13 -31.93
CA GLY A 204 1.80 9.97 -31.27
C GLY A 204 0.67 10.42 -32.19
N SER A 205 0.70 10.09 -33.50
CA SER A 205 -0.44 10.36 -34.40
C SER A 205 -1.61 9.45 -34.07
N VAL A 206 -2.85 9.94 -34.28
CA VAL A 206 -4.04 9.14 -34.01
C VAL A 206 -4.13 8.02 -35.04
N LYS A 207 -4.32 6.78 -34.54
CA LYS A 207 -4.54 5.58 -35.34
C LYS A 207 -6.04 5.34 -35.57
N SER A 208 -6.82 5.46 -34.50
CA SER A 208 -8.26 5.34 -34.57
C SER A 208 -8.97 6.18 -33.53
N GLU A 209 -10.18 6.59 -33.79
CA GLU A 209 -11.07 7.22 -32.83
C GLU A 209 -12.50 6.68 -32.93
N CYS A 210 -13.15 6.62 -31.80
CA CYS A 210 -14.57 6.34 -31.70
C CYS A 210 -15.17 6.98 -30.45
N THR A 211 -16.49 6.93 -30.35
CA THR A 211 -17.21 7.35 -29.15
C THR A 211 -17.96 6.17 -28.56
N TYR A 212 -17.82 5.94 -27.26
CA TYR A 212 -18.63 4.98 -26.53
C TYR A 212 -19.86 5.66 -25.92
N LYS A 213 -20.96 4.94 -25.86
CA LYS A 213 -22.15 5.29 -25.11
C LYS A 213 -22.66 4.03 -24.40
N ASN A 214 -22.71 4.05 -23.07
CA ASN A 214 -23.18 2.92 -22.28
C ASN A 214 -22.44 1.59 -22.58
N GLY A 215 -21.14 1.63 -22.83
CA GLY A 215 -20.31 0.46 -23.10
C GLY A 215 -20.24 0.05 -24.58
N GLU A 216 -21.04 0.62 -25.45
CA GLU A 216 -21.10 0.29 -26.90
C GLU A 216 -20.55 1.41 -27.76
N VAL A 217 -19.90 1.06 -28.88
CA VAL A 217 -19.44 2.06 -29.87
C VAL A 217 -20.64 2.73 -30.52
N LYS A 218 -20.70 4.05 -30.42
CA LYS A 218 -21.72 4.86 -31.08
C LYS A 218 -21.19 5.39 -32.42
N GLY A 219 -21.83 4.97 -33.52
CA GLY A 219 -21.43 5.40 -34.85
C GLY A 219 -20.30 4.54 -35.42
N LYS A 220 -19.49 5.17 -36.29
CA LYS A 220 -18.38 4.50 -36.97
C LYS A 220 -17.07 4.74 -36.23
N VAL A 221 -16.19 3.74 -36.19
CA VAL A 221 -14.77 3.92 -35.89
C VAL A 221 -14.14 4.60 -37.08
N LYS A 222 -13.43 5.70 -36.84
CA LYS A 222 -12.60 6.35 -37.87
C LYS A 222 -11.17 5.85 -37.70
N GLU A 223 -10.53 5.52 -38.81
CA GLU A 223 -9.15 5.07 -38.87
C GLU A 223 -8.33 6.04 -39.72
N TYR A 224 -7.08 6.24 -39.30
CA TYR A 224 -6.15 7.20 -39.91
C TYR A 224 -4.82 6.49 -40.25
N ARG A 225 -4.15 7.02 -41.25
CA ARG A 225 -2.81 6.55 -41.60
C ARG A 225 -1.78 7.17 -40.67
N LYS A 226 -0.69 6.44 -40.41
CA LYS A 226 0.42 6.93 -39.62
C LYS A 226 0.95 8.27 -40.15
N GLY A 227 1.11 9.26 -39.26
CA GLY A 227 1.54 10.61 -39.61
C GLY A 227 0.49 11.52 -40.22
N GLU A 228 -0.74 11.05 -40.42
CA GLU A 228 -1.87 11.89 -40.84
C GLU A 228 -2.22 12.88 -39.72
N ARG A 229 -2.32 14.18 -40.07
CA ARG A 229 -2.74 15.22 -39.12
C ARG A 229 -4.27 15.36 -39.18
N LEU A 230 -4.88 15.42 -38.00
CA LEU A 230 -6.29 15.72 -37.81
C LEU A 230 -6.62 17.15 -38.20
#